data_ef17fe1a8b87d9b06c9b92827076fc44
#
_entry.id   ef17fe1a8b87d9b06c9b92827076fc44
#
_cell.length_a   1.000
_cell.length_b   1.000
_cell.length_c   1.000
_cell.angle_alpha   90.00
_cell.angle_beta   90.00
_cell.angle_gamma   90.00
#
_symmetry.space_group_name_H-M   'P 1'
#
loop_
_entity.id
_entity.type
_entity.pdbx_description
1 polymer ?
#
loop_
_entity_poly.entity_id
_entity_poly.type
_entity_poly.pdbx_seq_one_letter_code
_entity_poly.pdbx_strand_id
1 'polypeptide(L)'
;MMNMTFEWDEEKASENVRNRGIYFEDAELIFDDPFRIERYDTRNSGEEDRWQTVGSFDDVLFVAYTERGDNIRIISARLATPKERRIYDGDSKAYPQGWYRVNP
;
A
#
# COMPACT_ATOMS: atom_id res chain seq x y z
N MET A 1 -9.89 13.85 9.60
CA MET A 1 -8.73 13.05 9.19
C MET A 1 -8.34 12.10 10.31
N MET A 2 -8.22 10.83 10.00
CA MET A 2 -7.79 9.85 11.00
C MET A 2 -6.28 9.90 11.14
N ASN A 3 -5.81 9.94 12.37
CA ASN A 3 -4.40 9.81 12.65
C ASN A 3 -4.05 8.33 12.64
N MET A 4 -3.27 7.93 11.64
CA MET A 4 -2.76 6.57 11.55
C MET A 4 -1.38 6.51 12.18
N THR A 5 -1.13 5.47 12.94
CA THR A 5 0.20 5.19 13.47
C THR A 5 0.81 4.07 12.65
N PHE A 6 2.05 4.27 12.22
CA PHE A 6 2.76 3.31 11.38
C PHE A 6 3.89 2.66 12.16
N GLU A 7 4.16 1.41 11.83
CA GLU A 7 5.28 0.67 12.36
C GLU A 7 5.88 -0.23 11.27
N TRP A 8 7.07 -0.71 11.48
CA TRP A 8 7.72 -1.66 10.59
C TRP A 8 8.95 -2.27 11.26
N ASP A 9 9.45 -3.32 10.64
CA ASP A 9 10.71 -3.95 11.01
C ASP A 9 11.85 -3.16 10.35
N GLU A 10 12.80 -2.67 11.13
CA GLU A 10 13.89 -1.82 10.63
C GLU A 10 14.79 -2.54 9.63
N GLU A 11 14.99 -3.83 9.82
CA GLU A 11 15.80 -4.63 8.88
C GLU A 11 15.10 -4.73 7.53
N LYS A 12 13.80 -4.97 7.53
CA LYS A 12 13.01 -4.99 6.29
C LYS A 12 12.97 -3.63 5.62
N ALA A 13 12.92 -2.56 6.39
CA ALA A 13 12.96 -1.20 5.83
C ALA A 13 14.28 -0.97 5.11
N SER A 14 15.40 -1.38 5.71
CA SER A 14 16.73 -1.27 5.10
C SER A 14 16.84 -2.09 3.82
N GLU A 15 16.35 -3.33 3.85
CA GLU A 15 16.31 -4.18 2.66
C GLU A 15 15.48 -3.56 1.55
N ASN A 16 14.37 -2.95 1.89
CA ASN A 16 13.49 -2.33 0.91
C ASN A 16 14.19 -1.19 0.19
N VAL A 17 14.95 -0.37 0.90
CA VAL A 17 15.73 0.70 0.30
C VAL A 17 16.81 0.12 -0.62
N ARG A 18 17.54 -0.89 -0.16
CA ARG A 18 18.61 -1.53 -0.97
C ARG A 18 18.07 -2.16 -2.25
N ASN A 19 16.93 -2.84 -2.16
CA ASN A 19 16.41 -3.64 -3.27
C ASN A 19 15.48 -2.85 -4.19
N ARG A 20 14.81 -1.83 -3.67
CA ARG A 20 13.75 -1.14 -4.40
C ARG A 20 13.87 0.37 -4.40
N GLY A 21 14.75 0.93 -3.57
CA GLY A 21 14.97 2.37 -3.49
C GLY A 21 13.84 3.15 -2.84
N ILE A 22 12.93 2.49 -2.13
CA ILE A 22 11.78 3.14 -1.50
C ILE A 22 11.91 3.07 0.01
N TYR A 23 11.80 4.23 0.65
CA TYR A 23 11.77 4.33 2.11
C TYR A 23 10.35 4.10 2.63
N PHE A 24 10.21 3.40 3.74
CA PHE A 24 8.89 3.19 4.35
C PHE A 24 8.27 4.50 4.84
N GLU A 25 9.09 5.47 5.22
CA GLU A 25 8.63 6.81 5.57
C GLU A 25 7.89 7.48 4.41
N ASP A 26 8.34 7.26 3.18
CA ASP A 26 7.65 7.76 1.98
C ASP A 26 6.39 6.95 1.70
N ALA A 27 6.44 5.65 1.96
CA ALA A 27 5.28 4.77 1.77
C ALA A 27 4.11 5.16 2.69
N GLU A 28 4.39 5.66 3.89
CA GLU A 28 3.33 6.17 4.78
C GLU A 28 2.47 7.22 4.10
N LEU A 29 3.09 8.06 3.29
CA LEU A 29 2.44 9.24 2.75
C LEU A 29 1.35 8.93 1.75
N ILE A 30 1.40 7.76 1.11
CA ILE A 30 0.35 7.36 0.17
C ILE A 30 -0.98 7.08 0.87
N PHE A 31 -0.96 6.82 2.18
CA PHE A 31 -2.19 6.55 2.94
C PHE A 31 -3.07 7.79 3.06
N ASP A 32 -2.52 8.98 2.81
CA ASP A 32 -3.28 10.23 2.76
C ASP A 32 -3.82 10.54 1.36
N ASP A 33 -3.48 9.74 0.36
CA ASP A 33 -3.97 9.95 -1.00
C ASP A 33 -5.47 9.65 -1.06
N PRO A 34 -6.31 10.64 -1.42
CA PRO A 34 -7.76 10.43 -1.48
C PRO A 34 -8.17 9.50 -2.63
N PHE A 35 -7.26 9.23 -3.58
CA PHE A 35 -7.54 8.35 -4.71
C PHE A 35 -6.96 6.94 -4.52
N ARG A 36 -6.44 6.65 -3.34
CA ARG A 36 -5.82 5.36 -3.03
C ARG A 36 -6.80 4.21 -3.26
N ILE A 37 -6.31 3.16 -3.89
CA ILE A 37 -7.05 1.91 -4.07
C ILE A 37 -6.43 0.82 -3.19
N GLU A 38 -7.21 -0.21 -2.90
CA GLU A 38 -6.80 -1.25 -1.97
C GLU A 38 -7.45 -2.57 -2.32
N ARG A 39 -6.82 -3.67 -1.95
CA ARG A 39 -7.45 -4.99 -1.98
C ARG A 39 -6.87 -5.89 -0.90
N TYR A 40 -7.67 -6.86 -0.49
CA TYR A 40 -7.23 -7.90 0.41
C TYR A 40 -6.29 -8.86 -0.33
N ASP A 41 -5.17 -9.20 0.29
CA ASP A 41 -4.20 -10.13 -0.30
C ASP A 41 -4.54 -11.55 0.13
N THR A 42 -5.41 -12.20 -0.62
CA THR A 42 -5.86 -13.57 -0.32
C THR A 42 -4.71 -14.56 -0.30
N ARG A 43 -3.74 -14.37 -1.20
CA ARG A 43 -2.64 -15.33 -1.36
C ARG A 43 -1.67 -15.35 -0.18
N ASN A 44 -1.40 -14.16 0.41
CA ASN A 44 -0.40 -14.02 1.46
C ASN A 44 -1.01 -13.80 2.85
N SER A 45 -2.33 -13.81 2.98
CA SER A 45 -2.99 -13.79 4.27
C SER A 45 -2.99 -15.19 4.86
N GLY A 46 -2.59 -15.30 6.12
CA GLY A 46 -2.60 -16.54 6.88
C GLY A 46 -3.15 -16.24 8.25
N GLU A 47 -2.29 -16.27 9.27
CA GLU A 47 -2.69 -15.90 10.63
C GLU A 47 -2.96 -14.39 10.75
N GLU A 48 -2.32 -13.59 9.89
CA GLU A 48 -2.56 -12.15 9.80
C GLU A 48 -3.18 -11.82 8.46
N ASP A 49 -4.15 -10.91 8.47
CA ASP A 49 -4.70 -10.36 7.23
C ASP A 49 -3.69 -9.42 6.61
N ARG A 50 -3.41 -9.63 5.33
CA ARG A 50 -2.52 -8.76 4.56
C ARG A 50 -3.29 -8.02 3.50
N TRP A 51 -2.87 -6.79 3.27
CA TRP A 51 -3.52 -5.86 2.36
C TRP A 51 -2.50 -5.31 1.39
N GLN A 52 -2.99 -4.98 0.20
CA GLN A 52 -2.22 -4.31 -0.84
C GLN A 52 -2.89 -2.98 -1.13
N THR A 53 -2.12 -1.92 -1.22
CA THR A 53 -2.67 -0.61 -1.52
C THR A 53 -1.77 0.09 -2.53
N VAL A 54 -2.39 0.89 -3.41
CA VAL A 54 -1.69 1.68 -4.42
C VAL A 54 -2.13 3.13 -4.25
N GLY A 55 -1.18 4.00 -4.09
CA GLY A 55 -1.44 5.42 -3.91
C GLY A 55 -0.28 6.25 -4.39
N SER A 56 -0.47 7.56 -4.42
CA SER A 56 0.49 8.50 -4.97
C SER A 56 1.02 9.45 -3.90
N PHE A 57 2.33 9.57 -3.87
CA PHE A 57 3.05 10.69 -3.27
C PHE A 57 4.33 10.84 -4.09
N ASP A 58 4.41 11.85 -4.91
CA ASP A 58 5.41 12.05 -5.99
C ASP A 58 5.31 10.96 -7.04
N ASP A 59 5.48 9.69 -6.65
CA ASP A 59 5.32 8.53 -7.52
C ASP A 59 4.13 7.70 -7.07
N VAL A 60 3.63 6.85 -7.96
CA VAL A 60 2.59 5.88 -7.60
C VAL A 60 3.28 4.64 -7.04
N LEU A 61 2.98 4.34 -5.78
CA LEU A 61 3.61 3.24 -5.05
C LEU A 61 2.60 2.13 -4.76
N PHE A 62 3.12 0.90 -4.76
CA PHE A 62 2.42 -0.28 -4.27
C PHE A 62 2.99 -0.61 -2.89
N VAL A 63 2.12 -0.71 -1.90
CA VAL A 63 2.51 -1.00 -0.51
C VAL A 63 1.74 -2.19 0.01
N ALA A 64 2.47 -3.16 0.57
CA ALA A 64 1.87 -4.28 1.28
C ALA A 64 1.94 -3.99 2.78
N TYR A 65 0.86 -4.24 3.48
CA TYR A 65 0.79 -3.98 4.91
C TYR A 65 -0.17 -4.94 5.63
N THR A 66 -0.07 -4.95 6.94
CA THR A 66 -1.04 -5.61 7.81
C THR A 66 -1.43 -4.64 8.92
N GLU A 67 -2.48 -4.97 9.66
CA GLU A 67 -2.91 -4.17 10.80
C GLU A 67 -2.51 -4.89 12.08
N ARG A 68 -1.94 -4.15 13.03
CA ARG A 68 -1.61 -4.64 14.35
C ARG A 68 -2.18 -3.69 15.39
N GLY A 69 -3.29 -4.10 16.01
CA GLY A 69 -4.03 -3.20 16.88
C GLY A 69 -4.51 -2.01 16.07
N ASP A 70 -4.16 -0.79 16.52
CA ASP A 70 -4.52 0.43 15.80
C ASP A 70 -3.43 0.88 14.82
N ASN A 71 -2.36 0.08 14.67
CA ASN A 71 -1.23 0.45 13.84
C ASN A 71 -1.28 -0.19 12.47
N ILE A 72 -0.78 0.53 11.48
CA ILE A 72 -0.50 0.00 10.15
C ILE A 72 0.95 -0.48 10.16
N ARG A 73 1.15 -1.78 9.93
CA ARG A 73 2.50 -2.33 9.83
C ARG A 73 2.88 -2.52 8.37
N ILE A 74 3.80 -1.69 7.90
CA ILE A 74 4.28 -1.76 6.50
C ILE A 74 5.20 -2.97 6.35
N ILE A 75 4.97 -3.75 5.30
CA ILE A 75 5.73 -4.97 5.01
C ILE A 75 6.69 -4.74 3.86
N SER A 76 6.23 -4.10 2.78
CA SER A 76 7.06 -3.80 1.62
C SER A 76 6.47 -2.64 0.83
N ALA A 77 7.32 -2.00 0.04
CA ALA A 77 6.91 -0.89 -0.82
C ALA A 77 7.75 -0.90 -2.09
N ARG A 78 7.11 -0.66 -3.23
CA ARG A 78 7.77 -0.57 -4.53
C ARG A 78 7.01 0.39 -5.43
N LEU A 79 7.61 0.76 -6.55
CA LEU A 79 6.88 1.49 -7.58
C LEU A 79 5.75 0.61 -8.11
N ALA A 80 4.62 1.21 -8.40
CA ALA A 80 3.52 0.51 -9.03
C ALA A 80 3.92 0.06 -10.44
N THR A 81 3.45 -1.14 -10.84
CA THR A 81 3.63 -1.60 -12.20
C THR A 81 2.74 -0.79 -13.15
N PRO A 82 3.01 -0.80 -14.47
CA PRO A 82 2.12 -0.12 -15.42
C PRO A 82 0.67 -0.58 -15.31
N LYS A 83 0.44 -1.87 -15.07
CA LYS A 83 -0.91 -2.41 -14.89
C LYS A 83 -1.57 -1.82 -13.64
N GLU A 84 -0.84 -1.77 -12.53
CA GLU A 84 -1.35 -1.21 -11.27
C GLU A 84 -1.65 0.28 -11.42
N ARG A 85 -0.78 1.02 -12.13
CA ARG A 85 -1.02 2.43 -12.39
C ARG A 85 -2.29 2.65 -13.21
N ARG A 86 -2.53 1.80 -14.22
CA ARG A 86 -3.75 1.88 -15.02
C ARG A 86 -5.01 1.65 -14.17
N ILE A 87 -4.93 0.70 -13.24
CA ILE A 87 -6.05 0.45 -12.32
C ILE A 87 -6.26 1.65 -11.41
N TYR A 88 -5.18 2.19 -10.86
CA TYR A 88 -5.23 3.37 -9.98
C TYR A 88 -5.81 4.58 -10.71
N ASP A 89 -5.42 4.81 -11.96
CA ASP A 89 -5.89 5.92 -12.78
C ASP A 89 -7.28 5.69 -13.37
N GLY A 90 -7.81 4.48 -13.22
CA GLY A 90 -9.02 4.06 -13.90
C GLY A 90 -10.31 4.57 -13.29
N ASP A 91 -11.38 4.27 -14.01
CA ASP A 91 -12.74 4.61 -13.59
C ASP A 91 -13.18 3.67 -12.47
N SER A 92 -13.67 4.23 -11.38
CA SER A 92 -14.10 3.50 -10.20
C SER A 92 -15.26 2.52 -10.42
N LYS A 93 -15.87 2.52 -11.60
CA LYS A 93 -17.05 1.69 -11.87
C LYS A 93 -16.73 0.20 -12.00
N ALA A 94 -15.49 -0.16 -12.30
CA ALA A 94 -15.13 -1.54 -12.55
C ALA A 94 -13.65 -1.81 -12.27
N TYR A 95 -13.25 -1.72 -11.03
CA TYR A 95 -11.90 -2.12 -10.66
C TYR A 95 -11.78 -3.64 -10.73
N PRO A 96 -10.77 -4.18 -11.43
CA PRO A 96 -10.60 -5.63 -11.55
C PRO A 96 -9.93 -6.22 -10.30
N GLN A 97 -10.08 -7.55 -10.14
CA GLN A 97 -9.28 -8.35 -9.23
C GLN A 97 -9.35 -7.91 -7.76
N GLY A 98 -10.53 -7.47 -7.31
CA GLY A 98 -10.76 -7.13 -5.92
C GLY A 98 -10.31 -5.74 -5.50
N TRP A 99 -9.75 -4.96 -6.42
CA TRP A 99 -9.39 -3.58 -6.11
C TRP A 99 -10.64 -2.71 -5.87
N TYR A 100 -10.53 -1.77 -4.96
CA TYR A 100 -11.58 -0.78 -4.71
C TYR A 100 -10.95 0.51 -4.23
N ARG A 101 -11.65 1.61 -4.43
CA ARG A 101 -11.20 2.91 -3.94
C ARG A 101 -11.56 3.05 -2.47
N VAL A 102 -10.57 3.39 -1.63
CA VAL A 102 -10.75 3.49 -0.18
C VAL A 102 -11.69 4.64 0.17
N ASN A 103 -11.56 5.75 -0.52
CA ASN A 103 -12.44 6.91 -0.34
C ASN A 103 -13.34 7.05 -1.56
N PRO A 104 -14.58 6.56 -1.50
CA PRO A 104 -15.49 6.62 -2.64
C PRO A 104 -15.96 8.04 -2.98
#